data_4a8f7d8c5214e562d4e6171c67eb9975
#
_entry.id   4a8f7d8c5214e562d4e6171c67eb9975
#
_cell.length_a   1.000
_cell.length_b   1.000
_cell.length_c   1.000
_cell.angle_alpha   90.00
_cell.angle_beta   90.00
_cell.angle_gamma   90.00
#
_symmetry.space_group_name_H-M   'P 1'
#
loop_
_entity.id
_entity.type
_entity.pdbx_description
1 polymer ?
#
loop_
_entity_poly.entity_id
_entity_poly.type
_entity_poly.pdbx_seq_one_letter_code
_entity_poly.pdbx_strand_id
1 'polypeptide(L)'
;MDMETTQNEKIKIDKKREQEGTFFATVSRMKYIDRWALMRNTRTENLSVHSLEVAMIAHALCVIGNTRYGKNLNAEKAALIGIYHDASEIITGDMPTPVKYYNQTLNEAYKDVERQAEYKLLEKLPQDMQPFYQEILMYNGKDANELYMRKLVKAADKLSAYIKCIEETTSGNQEFRTAKETIWSSLEKKRAEMPEVNDFMQEFLPSYGKTLDELS
;
A
#
# COMPACT_ATOMS: atom_id res chain seq x y z
N MET A 1 -17.87 33.97 -33.57
CA MET A 1 -17.47 32.91 -32.58
C MET A 1 -18.14 31.64 -33.08
N ASP A 2 -17.33 30.77 -33.71
CA ASP A 2 -17.83 29.70 -34.57
C ASP A 2 -18.54 28.59 -33.78
N MET A 3 -19.69 28.13 -34.32
CA MET A 3 -20.45 27.00 -33.77
C MET A 3 -19.58 25.74 -33.59
N GLU A 4 -18.58 25.58 -34.43
CA GLU A 4 -17.61 24.47 -34.40
C GLU A 4 -16.67 24.52 -33.17
N THR A 5 -16.25 25.74 -32.76
CA THR A 5 -15.44 25.96 -31.55
C THR A 5 -16.25 25.63 -30.29
N THR A 6 -17.53 26.04 -30.26
CA THR A 6 -18.42 25.76 -29.12
C THR A 6 -18.76 24.26 -29.00
N GLN A 7 -18.89 23.56 -30.13
CA GLN A 7 -19.16 22.13 -30.16
C GLN A 7 -17.93 21.30 -29.73
N ASN A 8 -16.72 21.70 -30.14
CA ASN A 8 -15.47 21.08 -29.73
C ASN A 8 -15.16 21.30 -28.24
N GLU A 9 -15.48 22.47 -27.70
CA GLU A 9 -15.39 22.75 -26.27
C GLU A 9 -16.38 21.89 -25.46
N LYS A 10 -17.62 21.76 -25.93
CA LYS A 10 -18.63 20.93 -25.29
C LYS A 10 -18.25 19.45 -25.27
N ILE A 11 -17.73 18.93 -26.39
CA ILE A 11 -17.22 17.55 -26.49
C ILE A 11 -16.02 17.32 -25.54
N LYS A 12 -15.12 18.32 -25.40
CA LYS A 12 -14.00 18.24 -24.44
C LYS A 12 -14.48 18.23 -22.99
N ILE A 13 -15.48 19.05 -22.66
CA ILE A 13 -16.07 19.10 -21.31
C ILE A 13 -16.81 17.80 -21.00
N ASP A 14 -17.56 17.25 -21.93
CA ASP A 14 -18.27 15.99 -21.75
C ASP A 14 -17.30 14.81 -21.61
N LYS A 15 -16.24 14.73 -22.41
CA LYS A 15 -15.17 13.72 -22.26
C LYS A 15 -14.42 13.86 -20.95
N LYS A 16 -14.19 15.08 -20.46
CA LYS A 16 -13.58 15.32 -19.16
C LYS A 16 -14.49 14.85 -18.03
N ARG A 17 -15.80 15.12 -18.10
CA ARG A 17 -16.80 14.63 -17.15
C ARG A 17 -16.97 13.12 -17.17
N GLU A 18 -16.86 12.48 -18.33
CA GLU A 18 -16.88 11.00 -18.44
C GLU A 18 -15.65 10.36 -17.79
N GLN A 19 -14.50 11.05 -17.75
CA GLN A 19 -13.30 10.60 -17.03
C GLN A 19 -13.33 10.91 -15.53
N GLU A 20 -13.99 12.01 -15.16
CA GLU A 20 -14.26 12.35 -13.76
C GLU A 20 -15.26 11.33 -13.19
N GLY A 21 -14.93 10.75 -12.02
CA GLY A 21 -15.76 9.74 -11.36
C GLY A 21 -15.37 8.29 -11.68
N THR A 22 -14.33 8.04 -12.49
CA THR A 22 -13.85 6.68 -12.75
C THR A 22 -12.86 6.17 -11.70
N PHE A 23 -12.49 6.98 -10.71
CA PHE A 23 -11.49 6.65 -9.68
C PHE A 23 -11.80 5.32 -8.98
N PHE A 24 -12.97 5.17 -8.39
CA PHE A 24 -13.31 3.97 -7.63
C PHE A 24 -13.40 2.72 -8.50
N ALA A 25 -13.93 2.85 -9.72
CA ALA A 25 -13.94 1.75 -10.69
C ALA A 25 -12.51 1.36 -11.09
N THR A 26 -11.60 2.33 -11.20
CA THR A 26 -10.18 2.09 -11.47
C THR A 26 -9.53 1.39 -10.28
N VAL A 27 -9.64 1.94 -9.06
CA VAL A 27 -9.05 1.37 -7.84
C VAL A 27 -9.59 -0.05 -7.57
N SER A 28 -10.86 -0.31 -7.84
CA SER A 28 -11.43 -1.66 -7.67
C SER A 28 -10.74 -2.74 -8.52
N ARG A 29 -9.91 -2.36 -9.50
CA ARG A 29 -9.14 -3.31 -10.33
C ARG A 29 -7.90 -3.87 -9.61
N MET A 30 -7.51 -3.32 -8.46
CA MET A 30 -6.46 -3.90 -7.59
C MET A 30 -6.69 -5.40 -7.34
N LYS A 31 -7.94 -5.85 -7.30
CA LYS A 31 -8.32 -7.27 -7.17
C LYS A 31 -7.87 -8.18 -8.32
N TYR A 32 -7.46 -7.62 -9.46
CA TYR A 32 -6.98 -8.36 -10.62
C TYR A 32 -5.45 -8.35 -10.76
N ILE A 33 -4.74 -7.73 -9.83
CA ILE A 33 -3.28 -7.66 -9.83
C ILE A 33 -2.79 -8.59 -8.74
N ASP A 34 -2.19 -9.70 -9.16
CA ASP A 34 -1.63 -10.67 -8.26
C ASP A 34 -0.23 -10.26 -7.83
N ARG A 35 0.02 -10.31 -6.54
CA ARG A 35 1.34 -10.17 -5.93
C ARG A 35 2.07 -11.50 -5.98
N TRP A 36 3.40 -11.44 -5.92
CA TRP A 36 4.23 -12.66 -5.99
C TRP A 36 4.01 -13.48 -7.29
N ALA A 37 3.62 -12.80 -8.38
CA ALA A 37 3.20 -13.44 -9.63
C ALA A 37 4.26 -14.34 -10.27
N LEU A 38 5.55 -14.16 -9.95
CA LEU A 38 6.66 -14.98 -10.42
C LEU A 38 6.98 -16.17 -9.51
N MET A 39 6.27 -16.30 -8.39
CA MET A 39 6.48 -17.37 -7.41
C MET A 39 5.32 -18.37 -7.44
N ARG A 40 5.60 -19.62 -7.11
CA ARG A 40 4.57 -20.66 -6.95
C ARG A 40 3.87 -20.43 -5.61
N ASN A 41 2.64 -19.95 -5.68
CA ASN A 41 1.81 -19.69 -4.51
C ASN A 41 0.92 -20.88 -4.18
N THR A 42 0.73 -21.22 -2.91
CA THR A 42 -0.35 -22.13 -2.47
C THR A 42 -1.70 -21.40 -2.49
N ARG A 43 -1.70 -20.11 -2.15
CA ARG A 43 -2.86 -19.23 -2.22
C ARG A 43 -2.48 -17.92 -2.89
N THR A 44 -3.16 -17.58 -3.98
CA THR A 44 -2.96 -16.29 -4.65
C THR A 44 -3.35 -15.14 -3.73
N GLU A 45 -2.50 -14.12 -3.68
CA GLU A 45 -2.75 -12.85 -3.00
C GLU A 45 -2.83 -11.76 -4.06
N ASN A 46 -3.90 -10.98 -4.06
CA ASN A 46 -4.01 -9.79 -4.90
C ASN A 46 -3.82 -8.51 -4.10
N LEU A 47 -3.61 -7.38 -4.78
CA LEU A 47 -3.38 -6.08 -4.14
C LEU A 47 -4.51 -5.66 -3.20
N SER A 48 -5.77 -6.02 -3.47
CA SER A 48 -6.89 -5.64 -2.59
C SER A 48 -6.83 -6.34 -1.24
N VAL A 49 -6.49 -7.63 -1.22
CA VAL A 49 -6.33 -8.41 0.03
C VAL A 49 -5.14 -7.89 0.82
N HIS A 50 -4.00 -7.70 0.16
CA HIS A 50 -2.81 -7.12 0.75
C HIS A 50 -3.07 -5.73 1.36
N SER A 51 -3.69 -4.83 0.60
CA SER A 51 -3.96 -3.46 1.07
C SER A 51 -4.89 -3.42 2.28
N LEU A 52 -5.87 -4.34 2.36
CA LEU A 52 -6.71 -4.46 3.55
C LEU A 52 -5.89 -4.90 4.77
N GLU A 53 -5.02 -5.89 4.62
CA GLU A 53 -4.15 -6.36 5.70
C GLU A 53 -3.18 -5.27 6.15
N VAL A 54 -2.55 -4.56 5.20
CA VAL A 54 -1.68 -3.41 5.49
C VAL A 54 -2.44 -2.32 6.26
N ALA A 55 -3.69 -2.03 5.88
CA ALA A 55 -4.52 -1.05 6.57
C ALA A 55 -4.78 -1.44 8.03
N MET A 56 -5.14 -2.70 8.29
CA MET A 56 -5.36 -3.21 9.65
C MET A 56 -4.10 -3.14 10.50
N ILE A 57 -2.95 -3.56 9.96
CA ILE A 57 -1.67 -3.53 10.66
C ILE A 57 -1.22 -2.08 10.90
N ALA A 58 -1.33 -1.20 9.91
CA ALA A 58 -0.95 0.21 10.04
C ALA A 58 -1.78 0.92 11.13
N HIS A 59 -3.09 0.66 11.16
CA HIS A 59 -3.98 1.11 12.24
C HIS A 59 -3.48 0.61 13.60
N ALA A 60 -3.23 -0.69 13.73
CA ALA A 60 -2.77 -1.30 14.97
C ALA A 60 -1.44 -0.70 15.46
N LEU A 61 -0.47 -0.51 14.57
CA LEU A 61 0.81 0.13 14.91
C LEU A 61 0.62 1.55 15.46
N CYS A 62 -0.27 2.35 14.83
CA CYS A 62 -0.59 3.69 15.34
C CYS A 62 -1.28 3.64 16.70
N VAL A 63 -2.21 2.71 16.92
CA VAL A 63 -2.87 2.50 18.22
C VAL A 63 -1.84 2.11 19.29
N ILE A 64 -0.93 1.19 19.01
CA ILE A 64 0.18 0.83 19.92
C ILE A 64 1.01 2.08 20.24
N GLY A 65 1.39 2.88 19.23
CA GLY A 65 2.14 4.12 19.40
C GLY A 65 1.43 5.11 20.33
N ASN A 66 0.14 5.30 20.13
CA ASN A 66 -0.66 6.22 20.92
C ASN A 66 -0.86 5.75 22.35
N THR A 67 -1.17 4.46 22.54
CA THR A 67 -1.52 3.91 23.86
C THR A 67 -0.32 3.61 24.75
N ARG A 68 0.81 3.17 24.16
CA ARG A 68 1.98 2.71 24.93
C ARG A 68 3.12 3.71 24.95
N TYR A 69 3.24 4.52 23.90
CA TYR A 69 4.38 5.42 23.71
C TYR A 69 3.98 6.90 23.72
N GLY A 70 2.70 7.21 24.06
CA GLY A 70 2.22 8.58 24.21
C GLY A 70 2.29 9.40 22.92
N LYS A 71 2.27 8.75 21.75
CA LYS A 71 2.26 9.43 20.45
C LYS A 71 0.85 9.94 20.13
N ASN A 72 0.78 10.87 19.18
CA ASN A 72 -0.49 11.41 18.69
C ASN A 72 -0.59 11.19 17.18
N LEU A 73 -0.74 9.92 16.78
CA LEU A 73 -0.80 9.48 15.40
C LEU A 73 -2.27 9.34 14.97
N ASN A 74 -2.57 9.73 13.75
CA ASN A 74 -3.91 9.53 13.18
C ASN A 74 -4.03 8.10 12.64
N ALA A 75 -4.53 7.18 13.48
CA ALA A 75 -4.63 5.76 13.16
C ALA A 75 -5.61 5.49 11.99
N GLU A 76 -6.71 6.25 11.92
CA GLU A 76 -7.69 6.15 10.84
C GLU A 76 -7.07 6.56 9.50
N LYS A 77 -6.29 7.66 9.48
CA LYS A 77 -5.57 8.09 8.28
C LYS A 77 -4.50 7.08 7.88
N ALA A 78 -3.81 6.46 8.83
CA ALA A 78 -2.85 5.38 8.56
C ALA A 78 -3.51 4.20 7.85
N ALA A 79 -4.70 3.79 8.31
CA ALA A 79 -5.49 2.74 7.66
C ALA A 79 -5.88 3.14 6.23
N LEU A 80 -6.35 4.38 6.02
CA LEU A 80 -6.68 4.87 4.67
C LEU A 80 -5.46 4.87 3.75
N ILE A 81 -4.31 5.31 4.24
CA ILE A 81 -3.06 5.24 3.47
C ILE A 81 -2.73 3.78 3.14
N GLY A 82 -2.89 2.85 4.09
CA GLY A 82 -2.70 1.42 3.86
C GLY A 82 -3.62 0.86 2.76
N ILE A 83 -4.88 1.29 2.70
CA ILE A 83 -5.82 0.87 1.64
C ILE A 83 -5.36 1.31 0.24
N TYR A 84 -4.79 2.51 0.12
CA TYR A 84 -4.46 3.12 -1.17
C TYR A 84 -2.97 3.11 -1.51
N HIS A 85 -2.08 2.57 -0.65
CA HIS A 85 -0.63 2.72 -0.80
C HIS A 85 -0.06 2.16 -2.11
N ASP A 86 -0.65 1.09 -2.62
CA ASP A 86 -0.29 0.43 -3.88
C ASP A 86 -1.29 0.73 -5.02
N ALA A 87 -2.17 1.73 -4.88
CA ALA A 87 -3.17 2.04 -5.90
C ALA A 87 -2.55 2.44 -7.24
N SER A 88 -1.35 3.02 -7.25
CA SER A 88 -0.60 3.34 -8.48
C SER A 88 -0.24 2.09 -9.30
N GLU A 89 -0.15 0.92 -8.67
CA GLU A 89 0.18 -0.34 -9.34
C GLU A 89 -0.90 -0.84 -10.31
N ILE A 90 -2.10 -0.26 -10.27
CA ILE A 90 -3.12 -0.45 -11.32
C ILE A 90 -2.59 -0.01 -12.69
N ILE A 91 -1.69 0.95 -12.71
CA ILE A 91 -1.08 1.51 -13.94
C ILE A 91 0.28 0.87 -14.21
N THR A 92 1.07 0.63 -13.16
CA THR A 92 2.46 0.13 -13.28
C THR A 92 2.57 -1.40 -13.26
N GLY A 93 1.57 -2.09 -12.70
CA GLY A 93 1.68 -3.48 -12.26
C GLY A 93 2.48 -3.61 -10.96
N ASP A 94 2.36 -4.76 -10.29
CA ASP A 94 3.23 -5.12 -9.15
C ASP A 94 4.62 -5.48 -9.68
N MET A 95 5.60 -4.60 -9.45
CA MET A 95 6.97 -4.81 -9.91
C MET A 95 7.76 -5.64 -8.90
N PRO A 96 8.36 -6.77 -9.31
CA PRO A 96 9.17 -7.58 -8.41
C PRO A 96 10.28 -6.78 -7.74
N THR A 97 10.40 -6.91 -6.42
CA THR A 97 11.39 -6.18 -5.60
C THR A 97 12.81 -6.22 -6.16
N PRO A 98 13.36 -7.35 -6.68
CA PRO A 98 14.69 -7.38 -7.27
C PRO A 98 14.84 -6.46 -8.49
N VAL A 99 13.77 -6.24 -9.25
CA VAL A 99 13.78 -5.35 -10.43
C VAL A 99 13.70 -3.90 -9.96
N LYS A 100 12.79 -3.59 -9.03
CA LYS A 100 12.58 -2.24 -8.49
C LYS A 100 13.87 -1.66 -7.86
N TYR A 101 14.70 -2.50 -7.26
CA TYR A 101 15.95 -2.10 -6.58
C TYR A 101 17.21 -2.56 -7.31
N TYR A 102 17.15 -2.86 -8.61
CA TYR A 102 18.30 -3.34 -9.38
C TYR A 102 19.46 -2.33 -9.40
N ASN A 103 19.15 -1.04 -9.59
CA ASN A 103 20.10 0.06 -9.45
C ASN A 103 19.37 1.37 -9.08
N GLN A 104 20.13 2.39 -8.69
CA GLN A 104 19.59 3.67 -8.24
C GLN A 104 18.79 4.37 -9.35
N THR A 105 19.31 4.39 -10.58
CA THR A 105 18.67 5.05 -11.74
C THR A 105 17.29 4.45 -12.03
N LEU A 106 17.17 3.12 -12.02
CA LEU A 106 15.90 2.45 -12.23
C LEU A 106 14.92 2.71 -11.08
N ASN A 107 15.41 2.71 -9.84
CA ASN A 107 14.58 3.01 -8.67
C ASN A 107 14.02 4.44 -8.71
N GLU A 108 14.84 5.43 -9.09
CA GLU A 108 14.41 6.81 -9.24
C GLU A 108 13.40 6.98 -10.38
N ALA A 109 13.67 6.38 -11.53
CA ALA A 109 12.76 6.41 -12.68
C ALA A 109 11.41 5.74 -12.33
N TYR A 110 11.44 4.63 -11.60
CA TYR A 110 10.22 3.96 -11.18
C TYR A 110 9.39 4.80 -10.20
N LYS A 111 10.03 5.49 -9.24
CA LYS A 111 9.35 6.44 -8.35
C LYS A 111 8.70 7.60 -9.10
N ASP A 112 9.29 8.03 -10.21
CA ASP A 112 8.68 9.06 -11.07
C ASP A 112 7.44 8.52 -11.77
N VAL A 113 7.48 7.27 -12.25
CA VAL A 113 6.32 6.61 -12.85
C VAL A 113 5.21 6.40 -11.82
N GLU A 114 5.54 5.96 -10.58
CA GLU A 114 4.58 5.83 -9.47
C GLU A 114 3.88 7.18 -9.21
N ARG A 115 4.66 8.28 -9.08
CA ARG A 115 4.09 9.62 -8.87
C ARG A 115 3.16 10.05 -10.01
N GLN A 116 3.54 9.80 -11.26
CA GLN A 116 2.68 10.11 -12.41
C GLN A 116 1.40 9.27 -12.39
N ALA A 117 1.47 8.02 -11.96
CA ALA A 117 0.32 7.14 -11.80
C ALA A 117 -0.63 7.66 -10.71
N GLU A 118 -0.09 8.12 -9.56
CA GLU A 118 -0.87 8.75 -8.49
C GLU A 118 -1.60 10.00 -8.99
N TYR A 119 -0.92 10.89 -9.75
CA TYR A 119 -1.56 12.06 -10.38
C TYR A 119 -2.69 11.67 -11.32
N LYS A 120 -2.48 10.69 -12.18
CA LYS A 120 -3.51 10.18 -13.11
C LYS A 120 -4.70 9.56 -12.38
N LEU A 121 -4.48 8.93 -11.23
CA LEU A 121 -5.57 8.45 -10.39
C LEU A 121 -6.35 9.61 -9.78
N LEU A 122 -5.64 10.61 -9.25
CA LEU A 122 -6.26 11.79 -8.64
C LEU A 122 -7.14 12.54 -9.64
N GLU A 123 -6.70 12.71 -10.89
CA GLU A 123 -7.45 13.35 -11.98
C GLU A 123 -8.78 12.64 -12.32
N LYS A 124 -8.95 11.39 -11.93
CA LYS A 124 -10.19 10.62 -12.10
C LYS A 124 -11.27 10.96 -11.05
N LEU A 125 -10.93 11.74 -10.04
CA LEU A 125 -11.85 12.25 -9.04
C LEU A 125 -12.41 13.62 -9.49
N PRO A 126 -13.68 13.93 -9.13
CA PRO A 126 -14.19 15.29 -9.19
C PRO A 126 -13.28 16.27 -8.45
N GLN A 127 -13.17 17.51 -8.96
CA GLN A 127 -12.20 18.49 -8.45
C GLN A 127 -12.37 18.80 -6.96
N ASP A 128 -13.58 18.80 -6.46
CA ASP A 128 -13.90 19.05 -5.05
C ASP A 128 -13.44 17.93 -4.11
N MET A 129 -13.24 16.71 -4.62
CA MET A 129 -12.74 15.57 -3.86
C MET A 129 -11.21 15.43 -3.90
N GLN A 130 -10.55 15.95 -4.92
CA GLN A 130 -9.12 15.78 -5.14
C GLN A 130 -8.25 16.17 -3.94
N PRO A 131 -8.47 17.29 -3.23
CA PRO A 131 -7.65 17.69 -2.09
C PRO A 131 -7.61 16.64 -0.96
N PHE A 132 -8.74 15.96 -0.70
CA PHE A 132 -8.83 14.93 0.33
C PHE A 132 -8.02 13.68 -0.01
N TYR A 133 -8.08 13.25 -1.28
CA TYR A 133 -7.34 12.06 -1.73
C TYR A 133 -5.87 12.36 -2.01
N GLN A 134 -5.52 13.60 -2.36
CA GLN A 134 -4.14 14.02 -2.52
C GLN A 134 -3.34 13.83 -1.22
N GLU A 135 -3.94 14.15 -0.07
CA GLU A 135 -3.29 13.93 1.22
C GLU A 135 -3.05 12.46 1.55
N ILE A 136 -3.86 11.55 1.01
CA ILE A 136 -3.70 10.10 1.21
C ILE A 136 -2.66 9.55 0.23
N LEU A 137 -2.81 9.84 -1.07
CA LEU A 137 -1.99 9.28 -2.14
C LEU A 137 -0.61 9.94 -2.20
N MET A 138 -0.53 11.28 -2.04
CA MET A 138 0.63 12.09 -2.44
C MET A 138 1.00 13.11 -1.36
N TYR A 139 1.45 12.68 -0.20
CA TYR A 139 1.83 13.62 0.85
C TYR A 139 3.21 14.25 0.60
N ASN A 140 3.25 15.58 0.53
CA ASN A 140 4.46 16.39 0.36
C ASN A 140 4.76 17.29 1.57
N GLY A 141 4.05 17.12 2.69
CA GLY A 141 4.22 17.92 3.89
C GLY A 141 5.45 17.55 4.71
N LYS A 142 5.71 18.35 5.74
CA LYS A 142 6.87 18.22 6.65
C LYS A 142 6.44 17.91 8.09
N ASP A 143 5.17 17.63 8.34
CA ASP A 143 4.69 17.27 9.66
C ASP A 143 5.36 16.00 10.16
N ALA A 144 6.01 16.07 11.32
CA ALA A 144 6.82 14.97 11.85
C ALA A 144 5.96 13.73 12.23
N ASN A 145 4.74 13.95 12.76
CA ASN A 145 3.83 12.87 13.11
C ASN A 145 3.30 12.16 11.86
N GLU A 146 2.93 12.94 10.83
CA GLU A 146 2.49 12.39 9.56
C GLU A 146 3.61 11.58 8.88
N LEU A 147 4.84 12.10 8.86
CA LEU A 147 5.99 11.39 8.29
C LEU A 147 6.32 10.11 9.07
N TYR A 148 6.20 10.16 10.39
CA TYR A 148 6.39 8.97 11.22
C TYR A 148 5.29 7.94 11.00
N MET A 149 4.03 8.37 10.97
CA MET A 149 2.88 7.52 10.66
C MET A 149 3.06 6.81 9.31
N ARG A 150 3.53 7.51 8.27
CA ARG A 150 3.82 6.90 6.96
C ARG A 150 4.99 5.91 7.01
N LYS A 151 5.95 6.07 7.92
CA LYS A 151 6.97 5.04 8.17
C LYS A 151 6.35 3.78 8.79
N LEU A 152 5.35 3.93 9.67
CA LEU A 152 4.60 2.79 10.21
C LEU A 152 3.77 2.08 9.13
N VAL A 153 3.15 2.81 8.19
CA VAL A 153 2.47 2.17 7.04
C VAL A 153 3.46 1.34 6.21
N LYS A 154 4.65 1.86 5.93
CA LYS A 154 5.71 1.09 5.25
C LYS A 154 6.22 -0.10 6.06
N ALA A 155 6.13 -0.05 7.38
CA ALA A 155 6.43 -1.20 8.23
C ALA A 155 5.28 -2.23 8.17
N ALA A 156 4.03 -1.78 8.14
CA ALA A 156 2.85 -2.61 7.97
C ALA A 156 2.87 -3.38 6.63
N ASP A 157 3.25 -2.72 5.52
CA ASP A 157 3.48 -3.39 4.23
C ASP A 157 4.50 -4.54 4.35
N LYS A 158 5.63 -4.29 5.03
CA LYS A 158 6.64 -5.35 5.26
C LYS A 158 6.16 -6.46 6.19
N LEU A 159 5.34 -6.13 7.19
CA LEU A 159 4.72 -7.13 8.07
C LEU A 159 3.73 -8.00 7.30
N SER A 160 2.88 -7.41 6.46
CA SER A 160 1.95 -8.15 5.59
C SER A 160 2.72 -9.09 4.63
N ALA A 161 3.78 -8.60 3.98
CA ALA A 161 4.62 -9.44 3.14
C ALA A 161 5.28 -10.60 3.92
N TYR A 162 5.65 -10.38 5.20
CA TYR A 162 6.19 -11.44 6.05
C TYR A 162 5.13 -12.45 6.48
N ILE A 163 3.91 -11.98 6.77
CA ILE A 163 2.75 -12.83 7.10
C ILE A 163 2.46 -13.78 5.93
N LYS A 164 2.43 -13.27 4.70
CA LYS A 164 2.32 -14.10 3.50
C LYS A 164 3.38 -15.20 3.46
N CYS A 165 4.65 -14.87 3.79
CA CYS A 165 5.71 -15.87 3.86
C CYS A 165 5.50 -16.89 5.00
N ILE A 166 4.92 -16.49 6.13
CA ILE A 166 4.54 -17.43 7.21
C ILE A 166 3.49 -18.41 6.69
N GLU A 167 2.40 -17.92 6.12
CA GLU A 167 1.28 -18.74 5.61
C GLU A 167 1.75 -19.76 4.58
N GLU A 168 2.55 -19.33 3.60
CA GLU A 168 3.10 -20.21 2.57
C GLU A 168 4.03 -21.27 3.15
N THR A 169 4.96 -20.88 4.04
CA THR A 169 5.90 -21.84 4.65
C THR A 169 5.21 -22.80 5.61
N THR A 170 4.18 -22.37 6.34
CA THR A 170 3.36 -23.23 7.20
C THR A 170 2.55 -24.23 6.37
N SER A 171 2.13 -23.84 5.16
CA SER A 171 1.50 -24.73 4.18
C SER A 171 2.48 -25.66 3.46
N GLY A 172 3.78 -25.66 3.86
CA GLY A 172 4.82 -26.53 3.27
C GLY A 172 5.49 -25.97 2.01
N ASN A 173 5.15 -24.75 1.57
CA ASN A 173 5.74 -24.14 0.40
C ASN A 173 7.14 -23.59 0.66
N GLN A 174 8.16 -24.26 0.12
CA GLN A 174 9.57 -23.86 0.29
C GLN A 174 10.00 -22.71 -0.64
N GLU A 175 9.19 -22.33 -1.62
CA GLU A 175 9.47 -21.21 -2.54
C GLU A 175 9.70 -19.90 -1.79
N PHE A 176 8.99 -19.68 -0.68
CA PHE A 176 9.01 -18.45 0.09
C PHE A 176 10.11 -18.36 1.15
N ARG A 177 10.95 -19.39 1.32
CA ARG A 177 11.97 -19.43 2.37
C ARG A 177 12.94 -18.25 2.31
N THR A 178 13.55 -18.01 1.16
CA THR A 178 14.53 -16.93 0.99
C THR A 178 13.86 -15.54 1.13
N ALA A 179 12.65 -15.38 0.60
CA ALA A 179 11.89 -14.14 0.77
C ALA A 179 11.59 -13.88 2.25
N LYS A 180 11.19 -14.91 3.02
CA LYS A 180 10.95 -14.83 4.46
C LYS A 180 12.18 -14.35 5.22
N GLU A 181 13.36 -14.91 4.95
CA GLU A 181 14.63 -14.52 5.58
C GLU A 181 15.01 -13.07 5.27
N THR A 182 14.87 -12.67 4.00
CA THR A 182 15.17 -11.31 3.54
C THR A 182 14.25 -10.28 4.17
N ILE A 183 12.94 -10.56 4.20
CA ILE A 183 11.94 -9.65 4.80
C ILE A 183 12.14 -9.57 6.30
N TRP A 184 12.41 -10.70 6.97
CA TRP A 184 12.74 -10.73 8.40
C TRP A 184 13.91 -9.81 8.73
N SER A 185 15.02 -9.90 7.98
CA SER A 185 16.18 -9.02 8.17
C SER A 185 15.84 -7.52 8.02
N SER A 186 14.90 -7.19 7.14
CA SER A 186 14.38 -5.82 6.99
C SER A 186 13.52 -5.40 8.19
N LEU A 187 12.70 -6.31 8.72
CA LEU A 187 11.85 -6.06 9.89
C LEU A 187 12.70 -5.91 11.16
N GLU A 188 13.79 -6.68 11.33
CA GLU A 188 14.73 -6.51 12.45
C GLU A 188 15.30 -5.08 12.53
N LYS A 189 15.61 -4.46 11.40
CA LYS A 189 16.04 -3.06 11.36
C LYS A 189 14.93 -2.11 11.78
N LYS A 190 13.69 -2.36 11.29
CA LYS A 190 12.53 -1.52 11.61
C LYS A 190 12.13 -1.61 13.07
N ARG A 191 12.14 -2.80 13.68
CA ARG A 191 11.78 -2.96 15.10
C ARG A 191 12.78 -2.29 16.04
N ALA A 192 14.04 -2.15 15.63
CA ALA A 192 15.04 -1.43 16.41
C ALA A 192 14.79 0.11 16.44
N GLU A 193 14.13 0.64 15.39
CA GLU A 193 13.83 2.06 15.25
C GLU A 193 12.41 2.44 15.70
N MET A 194 11.48 1.48 15.64
CA MET A 194 10.04 1.69 15.85
C MET A 194 9.53 0.67 16.89
N PRO A 195 9.34 1.10 18.14
CA PRO A 195 8.91 0.18 19.22
C PRO A 195 7.54 -0.44 18.95
N GLU A 196 6.65 0.23 18.22
CA GLU A 196 5.35 -0.31 17.81
C GLU A 196 5.49 -1.56 16.93
N VAL A 197 6.47 -1.55 16.05
CA VAL A 197 6.78 -2.71 15.19
C VAL A 197 7.32 -3.86 16.04
N ASN A 198 8.18 -3.56 17.03
CA ASN A 198 8.67 -4.55 17.96
C ASN A 198 7.54 -5.21 18.75
N ASP A 199 6.64 -4.42 19.31
CA ASP A 199 5.50 -4.92 20.08
C ASP A 199 4.57 -5.78 19.21
N PHE A 200 4.25 -5.32 18.00
CA PHE A 200 3.44 -6.09 17.07
C PHE A 200 4.11 -7.44 16.73
N MET A 201 5.41 -7.45 16.46
CA MET A 201 6.15 -8.65 16.13
C MET A 201 6.22 -9.65 17.31
N GLN A 202 6.23 -9.15 18.53
CA GLN A 202 6.30 -10.02 19.72
C GLN A 202 4.93 -10.57 20.13
N GLU A 203 3.89 -9.75 20.04
CA GLU A 203 2.59 -10.08 20.63
C GLU A 203 1.60 -10.67 19.60
N PHE A 204 1.61 -10.19 18.37
CA PHE A 204 0.60 -10.55 17.38
C PHE A 204 1.13 -11.47 16.28
N LEU A 205 2.36 -11.23 15.81
CA LEU A 205 2.93 -11.99 14.70
C LEU A 205 3.00 -13.53 14.92
N PRO A 206 3.29 -14.05 16.14
CA PRO A 206 3.32 -15.48 16.38
C PRO A 206 1.99 -16.21 16.15
N SER A 207 0.89 -15.49 16.12
CA SER A 207 -0.45 -16.07 15.91
C SER A 207 -0.79 -16.34 14.43
N TYR A 208 -0.07 -15.75 13.49
CA TYR A 208 -0.38 -15.91 12.05
C TYR A 208 -0.06 -17.30 11.47
N GLY A 209 0.66 -18.14 12.18
CA GLY A 209 0.89 -19.53 11.78
C GLY A 209 -0.05 -20.56 12.44
N LYS A 210 -0.99 -20.09 13.27
CA LYS A 210 -1.92 -20.94 14.02
C LYS A 210 -3.15 -21.32 13.18
N THR A 211 -3.71 -22.48 13.49
CA THR A 211 -4.99 -22.91 12.97
C THR A 211 -6.16 -22.14 13.63
N LEU A 212 -7.34 -22.19 13.05
CA LEU A 212 -8.54 -21.55 13.63
C LEU A 212 -8.84 -22.03 15.04
N ASP A 213 -8.66 -23.32 15.30
CA ASP A 213 -8.90 -23.92 16.64
C ASP A 213 -7.87 -23.45 17.69
N GLU A 214 -6.63 -23.13 17.25
CA GLU A 214 -5.60 -22.58 18.13
C GLU A 214 -5.75 -21.08 18.42
N LEU A 215 -6.59 -20.39 17.64
CA LEU A 215 -6.94 -18.98 17.82
C LEU A 215 -8.17 -18.79 18.71
N SER A 216 -8.89 -19.87 19.01
CA SER A 216 -10.09 -19.91 19.87
C SER A 216 -9.68 -20.20 21.30
#